data_1997b0f95bdee441f98dd5b9e76e15b5
#
_entry.id   1997b0f95bdee441f98dd5b9e76e15b5
#
_cell.length_a   1.000
_cell.length_b   1.000
_cell.length_c   1.000
_cell.angle_alpha   90.00
_cell.angle_beta   90.00
_cell.angle_gamma   90.00
#
_symmetry.space_group_name_H-M   'P 1'
#
loop_
_entity.id
_entity.type
_entity.pdbx_description
1 polymer ?
#
loop_
_entity_poly.entity_id
_entity_poly.type
_entity_poly.pdbx_seq_one_letter_code
_entity_poly.pdbx_strand_id
1 'polypeptide(L)'
;MQTLKTLALTLIVGVTLTVSPFAQPVQAQPWRPVRGSILFGISGMAFLEQQEDSTSFLIVHDNKRVGEGRLAMIRITGEQAPEYFPINWSNQPLPVDLEALTAVPGQSEPTFMALTSSGTVYHFRLSANHQDVSFLNIFNLPNLPEGTNLEGFALQQINDKLLAVWAHRGNTEEPGVLYWGFLDLKTDGITPQGSASLTVPFPVSSVRHISDIKVDSAGIVYIASASDHGDDGPFQSAVYVAGILSLQDNRLVFHQNQTLVPIYRLNYHKVEGIELVPGTAGGIILGTDDENMGSSVWGFDRMF
;
A
#
# COMPACT_ATOMS: atom_id res chain seq x y z
N MET A 1 9.70 62.06 69.53
CA MET A 1 9.24 61.93 68.14
C MET A 1 10.26 61.03 67.40
N GLN A 2 9.93 59.77 67.31
CA GLN A 2 10.79 58.79 66.54
C GLN A 2 10.02 58.48 65.26
N THR A 3 10.65 58.74 64.10
CA THR A 3 10.14 58.46 62.79
C THR A 3 10.56 57.03 62.38
N LEU A 4 9.56 56.15 62.22
CA LEU A 4 9.72 54.85 61.65
C LEU A 4 9.96 54.99 60.15
N LYS A 5 11.09 54.46 59.63
CA LYS A 5 11.32 54.28 58.22
C LYS A 5 10.88 52.86 57.81
N THR A 6 9.84 52.78 56.99
CA THR A 6 9.38 51.54 56.42
C THR A 6 10.27 51.18 55.23
N LEU A 7 10.93 50.01 55.31
CA LEU A 7 11.74 49.43 54.21
C LEU A 7 10.81 48.56 53.37
N ALA A 8 10.53 48.92 52.14
CA ALA A 8 9.81 48.08 51.18
C ALA A 8 10.80 47.15 50.46
N LEU A 9 10.65 45.85 50.72
CA LEU A 9 11.44 44.79 50.06
C LEU A 9 10.71 44.37 48.80
N THR A 10 11.23 44.74 47.61
CA THR A 10 10.69 44.31 46.30
C THR A 10 11.27 42.96 45.93
N LEU A 11 10.45 41.92 45.97
CA LEU A 11 10.83 40.58 45.54
C LEU A 11 10.69 40.48 44.00
N ILE A 12 11.83 40.41 43.29
CA ILE A 12 11.86 40.16 41.85
C ILE A 12 11.87 38.64 41.66
N VAL A 13 10.72 38.07 41.27
CA VAL A 13 10.66 36.68 40.86
C VAL A 13 11.13 36.57 39.39
N GLY A 14 12.34 36.17 39.19
CA GLY A 14 12.88 35.85 37.85
C GLY A 14 12.31 34.53 37.34
N VAL A 15 11.38 34.59 36.39
CA VAL A 15 10.95 33.41 35.63
C VAL A 15 12.01 33.11 34.57
N THR A 16 12.86 32.13 34.85
CA THR A 16 13.76 31.57 33.83
C THR A 16 12.93 30.65 32.95
N LEU A 17 12.55 31.10 31.75
CA LEU A 17 12.09 30.27 30.67
C LEU A 17 13.26 29.39 30.20
N THR A 18 13.31 28.15 30.66
CA THR A 18 14.16 27.14 30.04
C THR A 18 13.55 26.80 28.68
N VAL A 19 14.02 27.47 27.63
CA VAL A 19 13.78 27.02 26.25
C VAL A 19 14.52 25.69 26.15
N SER A 20 13.77 24.60 26.08
CA SER A 20 14.33 23.27 25.77
C SER A 20 14.90 23.34 24.36
N PRO A 21 16.23 23.32 24.17
CA PRO A 21 16.78 23.21 22.84
C PRO A 21 16.63 21.74 22.43
N PHE A 22 16.30 21.52 21.21
CA PHE A 22 16.20 20.21 20.53
C PHE A 22 14.79 19.61 20.42
N ALA A 23 13.91 20.31 19.67
CA ALA A 23 13.17 19.55 18.70
C ALA A 23 14.21 19.04 17.67
N GLN A 24 14.62 17.81 17.79
CA GLN A 24 15.40 17.18 16.71
C GLN A 24 14.54 17.30 15.44
N PRO A 25 15.11 17.75 14.30
CA PRO A 25 14.37 17.71 13.07
C PRO A 25 13.90 16.26 12.87
N VAL A 26 12.60 16.07 12.66
CA VAL A 26 12.06 14.78 12.23
C VAL A 26 12.81 14.48 10.94
N GLN A 27 13.78 13.57 11.02
CA GLN A 27 14.56 13.18 9.86
C GLN A 27 13.60 12.42 8.97
N ALA A 28 13.33 12.95 7.78
CA ALA A 28 12.50 12.25 6.81
C ALA A 28 13.14 10.89 6.55
N GLN A 29 12.38 9.82 6.68
CA GLN A 29 12.86 8.48 6.38
C GLN A 29 13.38 8.42 4.96
N PRO A 30 14.61 7.91 4.73
CA PRO A 30 15.14 7.80 3.39
C PRO A 30 14.44 6.67 2.63
N TRP A 31 14.20 6.88 1.34
CA TRP A 31 13.88 5.81 0.43
C TRP A 31 15.04 4.81 0.38
N ARG A 32 14.72 3.52 0.42
CA ARG A 32 15.71 2.44 0.35
C ARG A 32 15.58 1.74 -1.00
N PRO A 33 16.57 1.87 -1.91
CA PRO A 33 16.55 1.20 -3.19
C PRO A 33 16.48 -0.32 -3.02
N VAL A 34 15.61 -0.97 -3.78
CA VAL A 34 15.49 -2.44 -3.83
C VAL A 34 16.31 -2.95 -5.00
N ARG A 35 15.97 -2.52 -6.22
CA ARG A 35 16.66 -2.95 -7.42
C ARG A 35 16.50 -1.95 -8.57
N GLY A 36 17.57 -1.70 -9.31
CA GLY A 36 17.54 -0.87 -10.51
C GLY A 36 17.07 -1.63 -11.74
N SER A 37 16.46 -0.95 -12.71
CA SER A 37 15.91 -1.41 -13.98
C SER A 37 14.39 -1.56 -13.96
N ILE A 38 13.77 -1.21 -15.07
CA ILE A 38 12.33 -1.32 -15.32
C ILE A 38 11.73 -2.70 -15.02
N LEU A 39 12.52 -3.76 -15.06
CA LEU A 39 12.05 -5.13 -14.77
C LEU A 39 11.83 -5.41 -13.29
N PHE A 40 12.18 -4.47 -12.41
CA PHE A 40 12.11 -4.64 -10.97
C PHE A 40 11.19 -3.61 -10.28
N GLY A 41 10.33 -2.92 -11.04
CA GLY A 41 9.24 -2.12 -10.49
C GLY A 41 8.38 -2.92 -9.51
N ILE A 42 7.91 -2.29 -8.44
CA ILE A 42 6.96 -2.89 -7.49
C ILE A 42 5.58 -2.37 -7.83
N SER A 43 4.76 -3.20 -8.49
CA SER A 43 3.39 -2.89 -8.90
C SER A 43 2.34 -3.40 -7.91
N GLY A 44 2.78 -4.04 -6.82
CA GLY A 44 1.93 -4.47 -5.71
C GLY A 44 2.74 -5.21 -4.67
N MET A 45 2.30 -5.16 -3.41
CA MET A 45 3.01 -5.80 -2.32
C MET A 45 2.06 -6.36 -1.26
N ALA A 46 2.53 -7.40 -0.55
CA ALA A 46 1.81 -8.02 0.56
C ALA A 46 2.76 -8.41 1.69
N PHE A 47 2.34 -8.19 2.93
CA PHE A 47 3.05 -8.66 4.11
C PHE A 47 3.15 -10.20 4.08
N LEU A 48 4.36 -10.72 4.31
CA LEU A 48 4.60 -12.16 4.38
C LEU A 48 4.81 -12.61 5.81
N GLU A 49 5.84 -12.09 6.46
CA GLU A 49 6.20 -12.49 7.81
C GLU A 49 7.02 -11.40 8.52
N GLN A 50 7.03 -11.48 9.85
CA GLN A 50 7.87 -10.67 10.70
C GLN A 50 8.70 -11.56 11.61
N GLN A 51 10.00 -11.36 11.62
CA GLN A 51 10.97 -11.97 12.52
C GLN A 51 11.50 -10.91 13.50
N GLU A 52 12.32 -11.31 14.45
CA GLU A 52 12.83 -10.40 15.50
C GLU A 52 13.46 -9.12 14.92
N ASP A 53 14.34 -9.27 13.93
CA ASP A 53 15.13 -8.16 13.36
C ASP A 53 14.73 -7.81 11.91
N SER A 54 13.79 -8.50 11.31
CA SER A 54 13.45 -8.31 9.90
C SER A 54 11.97 -8.49 9.60
N THR A 55 11.55 -7.85 8.53
CA THR A 55 10.20 -8.00 7.98
C THR A 55 10.30 -8.33 6.50
N SER A 56 9.55 -9.34 6.08
CA SER A 56 9.52 -9.81 4.69
C SER A 56 8.19 -9.48 4.04
N PHE A 57 8.25 -9.07 2.78
CA PHE A 57 7.10 -8.78 1.93
C PHE A 57 7.23 -9.54 0.62
N LEU A 58 6.11 -9.97 0.08
CA LEU A 58 6.03 -10.36 -1.33
C LEU A 58 5.77 -9.12 -2.17
N ILE A 59 6.35 -9.10 -3.38
CA ILE A 59 6.14 -8.05 -4.37
C ILE A 59 5.88 -8.67 -5.73
N VAL A 60 5.03 -8.03 -6.53
CA VAL A 60 4.81 -8.39 -7.94
C VAL A 60 5.40 -7.35 -8.87
N HIS A 61 5.70 -7.80 -10.09
CA HIS A 61 6.21 -7.01 -11.20
C HIS A 61 5.21 -7.08 -12.37
N ASP A 62 4.94 -5.97 -13.03
CA ASP A 62 4.04 -5.85 -14.19
C ASP A 62 4.62 -6.42 -15.50
N ASN A 63 5.73 -7.12 -15.41
CA ASN A 63 6.45 -7.70 -16.53
C ASN A 63 5.55 -8.54 -17.46
N LYS A 64 5.81 -8.46 -18.77
CA LYS A 64 4.93 -9.03 -19.81
C LYS A 64 5.55 -10.16 -20.61
N ARG A 65 6.89 -10.29 -20.63
CA ARG A 65 7.59 -11.23 -21.50
C ARG A 65 8.03 -12.50 -20.78
N VAL A 66 8.21 -13.56 -21.52
CA VAL A 66 8.79 -14.81 -21.02
C VAL A 66 10.24 -14.56 -20.57
N GLY A 67 10.61 -15.10 -19.41
CA GLY A 67 11.94 -14.92 -18.82
C GLY A 67 12.07 -13.72 -17.88
N GLU A 68 11.10 -12.81 -17.88
CA GLU A 68 11.02 -11.73 -16.89
C GLU A 68 10.37 -12.23 -15.59
N GLY A 69 10.86 -11.75 -14.44
CA GLY A 69 10.30 -12.11 -13.11
C GLY A 69 8.86 -11.61 -12.93
N ARG A 70 8.06 -12.32 -12.15
CA ARG A 70 6.67 -11.93 -11.81
C ARG A 70 6.50 -11.68 -10.33
N LEU A 71 7.27 -12.37 -9.51
CA LEU A 71 7.13 -12.39 -8.08
C LEU A 71 8.51 -12.43 -7.42
N ALA A 72 8.67 -11.69 -6.35
CA ALA A 72 9.84 -11.77 -5.50
C ALA A 72 9.46 -11.59 -4.03
N MET A 73 10.37 -11.95 -3.14
CA MET A 73 10.34 -11.56 -1.75
C MET A 73 11.39 -10.48 -1.53
N ILE A 74 11.04 -9.45 -0.78
CA ILE A 74 12.00 -8.51 -0.21
C ILE A 74 12.05 -8.71 1.29
N ARG A 75 13.26 -8.63 1.87
CA ARG A 75 13.47 -8.64 3.31
C ARG A 75 14.11 -7.34 3.75
N ILE A 76 13.54 -6.72 4.76
CA ILE A 76 13.98 -5.45 5.33
C ILE A 76 14.51 -5.72 6.74
N THR A 77 15.79 -5.43 6.97
CA THR A 77 16.48 -5.62 8.26
C THR A 77 17.00 -4.28 8.74
N GLY A 78 16.42 -3.74 9.81
CA GLY A 78 16.82 -2.44 10.35
C GLY A 78 16.91 -1.35 9.26
N GLU A 79 18.02 -0.61 9.24
CA GLU A 79 18.29 0.46 8.25
C GLU A 79 19.03 -0.04 6.98
N GLN A 80 19.26 -1.35 6.85
CA GLN A 80 19.99 -1.92 5.71
C GLN A 80 19.19 -1.81 4.42
N ALA A 81 19.89 -1.87 3.28
CA ALA A 81 19.22 -2.00 1.98
C ALA A 81 18.41 -3.29 1.95
N PRO A 82 17.18 -3.28 1.40
CA PRO A 82 16.38 -4.48 1.29
C PRO A 82 17.09 -5.57 0.49
N GLU A 83 17.02 -6.80 0.99
CA GLU A 83 17.45 -7.97 0.23
C GLU A 83 16.33 -8.39 -0.72
N TYR A 84 16.69 -8.85 -1.91
CA TYR A 84 15.76 -9.25 -2.97
C TYR A 84 15.95 -10.73 -3.33
N PHE A 85 14.86 -11.51 -3.27
CA PHE A 85 14.84 -12.94 -3.55
C PHE A 85 13.79 -13.23 -4.62
N PRO A 86 14.18 -13.58 -5.87
CA PRO A 86 13.23 -13.93 -6.92
C PRO A 86 12.51 -15.23 -6.58
N ILE A 87 11.22 -15.32 -6.90
CA ILE A 87 10.39 -16.51 -6.71
C ILE A 87 9.94 -17.03 -8.07
N ASN A 88 10.06 -18.34 -8.27
CA ASN A 88 9.68 -18.98 -9.52
C ASN A 88 8.15 -19.06 -9.64
N TRP A 89 7.65 -18.57 -10.76
CA TRP A 89 6.27 -18.74 -11.19
C TRP A 89 6.16 -20.03 -12.02
N SER A 90 6.06 -21.18 -11.35
CA SER A 90 6.16 -22.49 -11.97
C SER A 90 4.79 -23.08 -12.35
N ASN A 91 4.78 -23.88 -13.43
CA ASN A 91 3.70 -24.80 -13.83
C ASN A 91 2.35 -24.19 -14.25
N GLN A 92 2.28 -22.90 -14.53
CA GLN A 92 1.09 -22.22 -15.08
C GLN A 92 1.50 -21.23 -16.16
N PRO A 93 0.57 -20.78 -17.00
CA PRO A 93 0.84 -19.65 -17.88
C PRO A 93 1.34 -18.46 -17.04
N LEU A 94 2.42 -17.85 -17.51
CA LEU A 94 2.93 -16.63 -16.86
C LEU A 94 1.85 -15.54 -16.92
N PRO A 95 1.52 -14.90 -15.78
CA PRO A 95 0.65 -13.74 -15.83
C PRO A 95 1.32 -12.63 -16.63
N VAL A 96 0.50 -11.82 -17.26
CA VAL A 96 0.92 -10.64 -17.98
C VAL A 96 0.38 -9.45 -17.24
N ASP A 97 1.25 -8.51 -16.89
CA ASP A 97 0.82 -7.23 -16.31
C ASP A 97 0.20 -7.40 -14.91
N LEU A 98 0.97 -7.93 -13.95
CA LEU A 98 0.54 -8.01 -12.56
C LEU A 98 0.61 -6.62 -11.91
N GLU A 99 -0.51 -6.17 -11.34
CA GLU A 99 -0.67 -4.82 -10.82
C GLU A 99 -1.02 -4.74 -9.33
N ALA A 100 -1.38 -5.86 -8.73
CA ALA A 100 -1.69 -5.86 -7.30
C ALA A 100 -1.42 -7.21 -6.65
N LEU A 101 -1.13 -7.15 -5.34
CA LEU A 101 -0.90 -8.33 -4.51
C LEU A 101 -1.51 -8.12 -3.12
N THR A 102 -2.18 -9.15 -2.61
CA THR A 102 -2.76 -9.13 -1.27
C THR A 102 -2.65 -10.48 -0.58
N ALA A 103 -2.44 -10.49 0.73
CA ALA A 103 -2.55 -11.69 1.54
C ALA A 103 -4.03 -12.04 1.77
N VAL A 104 -4.36 -13.32 1.84
CA VAL A 104 -5.71 -13.79 2.20
C VAL A 104 -5.81 -13.88 3.71
N PRO A 105 -6.64 -13.05 4.37
CA PRO A 105 -6.73 -13.05 5.82
C PRO A 105 -7.40 -14.32 6.38
N GLY A 106 -7.03 -14.67 7.61
CA GLY A 106 -7.68 -15.76 8.35
C GLY A 106 -7.29 -17.19 7.93
N GLN A 107 -6.27 -17.34 7.07
CA GLN A 107 -5.77 -18.66 6.68
C GLN A 107 -4.74 -19.19 7.67
N SER A 108 -4.76 -20.52 7.93
CA SER A 108 -3.77 -21.20 8.78
C SER A 108 -2.39 -21.26 8.13
N GLU A 109 -2.35 -21.37 6.80
CA GLU A 109 -1.15 -21.26 5.98
C GLU A 109 -1.29 -19.98 5.14
N PRO A 110 -0.24 -19.13 5.04
CA PRO A 110 -0.31 -17.91 4.24
C PRO A 110 -0.60 -18.22 2.78
N THR A 111 -1.67 -17.65 2.26
CA THR A 111 -2.02 -17.66 0.85
C THR A 111 -2.17 -16.23 0.35
N PHE A 112 -2.01 -16.04 -0.95
CA PHE A 112 -1.95 -14.74 -1.59
C PHE A 112 -2.80 -14.74 -2.85
N MET A 113 -3.27 -13.55 -3.22
CA MET A 113 -3.92 -13.32 -4.49
C MET A 113 -3.22 -12.20 -5.23
N ALA A 114 -2.82 -12.45 -6.48
CA ALA A 114 -2.24 -11.47 -7.39
C ALA A 114 -3.21 -11.17 -8.52
N LEU A 115 -3.36 -9.90 -8.87
CA LEU A 115 -4.28 -9.40 -9.88
C LEU A 115 -3.51 -8.85 -11.08
N THR A 116 -3.97 -9.19 -12.30
CA THR A 116 -3.51 -8.53 -13.53
C THR A 116 -4.34 -7.28 -13.84
N SER A 117 -3.80 -6.36 -14.63
CA SER A 117 -4.53 -5.18 -15.13
C SER A 117 -5.85 -5.53 -15.83
N SER A 118 -5.94 -6.70 -16.45
CA SER A 118 -7.11 -7.21 -17.16
C SER A 118 -8.17 -7.89 -16.28
N GLY A 119 -7.87 -8.11 -14.98
CA GLY A 119 -8.83 -8.66 -14.02
C GLY A 119 -8.72 -10.17 -13.76
N THR A 120 -7.66 -10.82 -14.22
CA THR A 120 -7.38 -12.22 -13.84
C THR A 120 -6.70 -12.24 -12.47
N VAL A 121 -7.24 -13.03 -11.55
CA VAL A 121 -6.71 -13.24 -10.19
C VAL A 121 -6.07 -14.62 -10.10
N TYR A 122 -4.85 -14.66 -9.59
CA TYR A 122 -4.10 -15.88 -9.29
C TYR A 122 -4.08 -16.08 -7.79
N HIS A 123 -4.77 -17.11 -7.30
CA HIS A 123 -4.76 -17.53 -5.90
C HIS A 123 -3.69 -18.59 -5.70
N PHE A 124 -2.73 -18.36 -4.82
CA PHE A 124 -1.56 -19.22 -4.63
C PHE A 124 -1.03 -19.20 -3.19
N ARG A 125 -0.16 -20.15 -2.90
CA ARG A 125 0.69 -20.18 -1.69
C ARG A 125 2.13 -20.35 -2.08
N LEU A 126 3.03 -19.97 -1.19
CA LEU A 126 4.46 -20.23 -1.35
C LEU A 126 4.81 -21.65 -0.93
N SER A 127 5.84 -22.21 -1.57
CA SER A 127 6.54 -23.40 -1.04
C SER A 127 7.20 -23.07 0.31
N ALA A 128 7.48 -24.09 1.11
CA ALA A 128 8.07 -23.93 2.44
C ALA A 128 9.45 -23.22 2.42
N ASN A 129 10.17 -23.25 1.31
CA ASN A 129 11.44 -22.56 1.12
C ASN A 129 11.31 -21.19 0.46
N HIS A 130 10.08 -20.73 0.18
CA HIS A 130 9.74 -19.47 -0.49
C HIS A 130 10.38 -19.30 -1.90
N GLN A 131 10.71 -20.38 -2.58
CA GLN A 131 11.33 -20.33 -3.92
C GLN A 131 10.35 -20.51 -5.07
N ASP A 132 9.21 -21.16 -4.81
CA ASP A 132 8.23 -21.52 -5.81
C ASP A 132 6.81 -21.22 -5.32
N VAL A 133 5.87 -21.08 -6.25
CA VAL A 133 4.44 -20.96 -5.97
C VAL A 133 3.70 -22.27 -6.22
N SER A 134 2.68 -22.54 -5.43
CA SER A 134 1.67 -23.57 -5.66
C SER A 134 0.32 -22.90 -5.87
N PHE A 135 -0.26 -23.05 -7.07
CA PHE A 135 -1.54 -22.47 -7.41
C PHE A 135 -2.68 -23.24 -6.74
N LEU A 136 -3.63 -22.47 -6.21
CA LEU A 136 -4.88 -22.98 -5.65
C LEU A 136 -6.02 -22.80 -6.66
N ASN A 137 -6.08 -21.62 -7.30
CA ASN A 137 -7.07 -21.33 -8.34
C ASN A 137 -6.65 -20.14 -9.21
N ILE A 138 -7.29 -19.99 -10.37
CA ILE A 138 -7.20 -18.82 -11.25
C ILE A 138 -8.63 -18.46 -11.66
N PHE A 139 -9.03 -17.23 -11.45
CA PHE A 139 -10.38 -16.75 -11.76
C PHE A 139 -10.36 -15.30 -12.24
N ASN A 140 -11.49 -14.81 -12.75
CA ASN A 140 -11.62 -13.44 -13.20
C ASN A 140 -12.52 -12.64 -12.27
N LEU A 141 -12.21 -11.36 -12.09
CA LEU A 141 -13.08 -10.42 -11.40
C LEU A 141 -14.39 -10.25 -12.16
N PRO A 142 -15.53 -10.11 -11.46
CA PRO A 142 -16.83 -10.01 -12.09
C PRO A 142 -17.11 -8.61 -12.66
N ASN A 143 -17.90 -8.55 -13.72
CA ASN A 143 -18.55 -7.35 -14.23
C ASN A 143 -17.62 -6.16 -14.52
N LEU A 144 -16.45 -6.41 -15.09
CA LEU A 144 -15.53 -5.35 -15.49
C LEU A 144 -16.02 -4.67 -16.78
N PRO A 145 -16.17 -3.34 -16.80
CA PRO A 145 -16.41 -2.60 -18.04
C PRO A 145 -15.27 -2.79 -19.05
N GLU A 146 -15.59 -2.67 -20.33
CA GLU A 146 -14.57 -2.63 -21.38
C GLU A 146 -13.61 -1.45 -21.16
N GLY A 147 -12.33 -1.66 -21.40
CA GLY A 147 -11.29 -0.65 -21.17
C GLY A 147 -10.86 -0.48 -19.71
N THR A 148 -11.38 -1.31 -18.79
CA THR A 148 -10.91 -1.30 -17.41
C THR A 148 -9.42 -1.67 -17.37
N ASN A 149 -8.63 -0.86 -16.66
CA ASN A 149 -7.25 -1.12 -16.31
C ASN A 149 -7.14 -1.10 -14.78
N LEU A 150 -6.89 -2.27 -14.17
CA LEU A 150 -6.90 -2.45 -12.73
C LEU A 150 -5.49 -2.27 -12.17
N GLU A 151 -5.41 -1.54 -11.05
CA GLU A 151 -4.14 -1.23 -10.38
C GLU A 151 -4.18 -1.59 -8.88
N GLY A 152 -5.31 -1.97 -8.33
CA GLY A 152 -5.42 -2.26 -6.90
C GLY A 152 -6.32 -3.45 -6.61
N PHE A 153 -5.90 -4.29 -5.66
CA PHE A 153 -6.68 -5.41 -5.14
C PHE A 153 -6.34 -5.67 -3.68
N ALA A 154 -7.34 -5.61 -2.82
CA ALA A 154 -7.20 -5.83 -1.39
C ALA A 154 -8.25 -6.80 -0.87
N LEU A 155 -7.84 -7.64 0.06
CA LEU A 155 -8.72 -8.51 0.84
C LEU A 155 -8.68 -8.10 2.30
N GLN A 156 -9.85 -8.08 2.95
CA GLN A 156 -9.93 -7.87 4.39
C GLN A 156 -11.09 -8.63 4.99
N GLN A 157 -10.88 -9.17 6.18
CA GLN A 157 -11.96 -9.77 6.96
C GLN A 157 -12.60 -8.71 7.86
N ILE A 158 -13.91 -8.49 7.67
CA ILE A 158 -14.71 -7.64 8.55
C ILE A 158 -15.79 -8.50 9.17
N ASN A 159 -15.75 -8.65 10.48
CA ASN A 159 -16.54 -9.64 11.23
C ASN A 159 -16.26 -11.07 10.68
N ASP A 160 -17.31 -11.76 10.23
CA ASP A 160 -17.25 -13.11 9.65
C ASP A 160 -17.23 -13.13 8.11
N LYS A 161 -17.13 -11.94 7.47
CA LYS A 161 -17.17 -11.80 6.02
C LYS A 161 -15.80 -11.46 5.46
N LEU A 162 -15.42 -12.13 4.39
CA LEU A 162 -14.24 -11.77 3.61
C LEU A 162 -14.63 -10.81 2.50
N LEU A 163 -14.03 -9.65 2.51
CA LEU A 163 -14.22 -8.59 1.53
C LEU A 163 -13.14 -8.67 0.47
N ALA A 164 -13.53 -8.42 -0.77
CA ALA A 164 -12.63 -8.08 -1.87
C ALA A 164 -12.92 -6.66 -2.33
N VAL A 165 -11.85 -5.89 -2.51
CA VAL A 165 -11.90 -4.52 -3.03
C VAL A 165 -10.93 -4.45 -4.19
N TRP A 166 -11.38 -3.90 -5.33
CA TRP A 166 -10.51 -3.74 -6.52
C TRP A 166 -10.77 -2.40 -7.19
N ALA A 167 -9.82 -1.91 -7.97
CA ALA A 167 -9.95 -0.59 -8.57
C ALA A 167 -9.41 -0.48 -9.98
N HIS A 168 -10.17 0.25 -10.79
CA HIS A 168 -9.72 0.86 -12.04
C HIS A 168 -8.95 2.15 -11.73
N ARG A 169 -7.77 2.31 -12.35
CA ARG A 169 -6.85 3.42 -12.06
C ARG A 169 -7.40 4.81 -12.38
N GLY A 170 -8.24 4.91 -13.42
CA GLY A 170 -8.60 6.19 -14.02
C GLY A 170 -7.41 6.87 -14.73
N ASN A 171 -7.63 8.10 -15.16
CA ASN A 171 -6.63 8.95 -15.80
C ASN A 171 -6.98 10.43 -15.57
N THR A 172 -6.25 11.35 -16.17
CA THR A 172 -6.46 12.80 -15.99
C THR A 172 -7.89 13.26 -16.34
N GLU A 173 -8.57 12.57 -17.26
CA GLU A 173 -9.91 12.94 -17.75
C GLU A 173 -11.02 12.09 -17.10
N GLU A 174 -10.67 10.89 -16.65
CA GLU A 174 -11.62 9.92 -16.11
C GLU A 174 -11.26 9.58 -14.66
N PRO A 175 -12.22 9.54 -13.73
CA PRO A 175 -11.98 9.17 -12.35
C PRO A 175 -11.51 7.72 -12.23
N GLY A 176 -10.78 7.42 -11.17
CA GLY A 176 -10.61 6.04 -10.71
C GLY A 176 -11.95 5.49 -10.23
N VAL A 177 -12.12 4.18 -10.29
CA VAL A 177 -13.34 3.52 -9.80
C VAL A 177 -12.97 2.42 -8.83
N LEU A 178 -13.45 2.55 -7.61
CA LEU A 178 -13.35 1.55 -6.55
C LEU A 178 -14.57 0.63 -6.66
N TYR A 179 -14.34 -0.68 -6.63
CA TYR A 179 -15.36 -1.73 -6.56
C TYR A 179 -15.18 -2.53 -5.29
N TRP A 180 -16.26 -3.10 -4.76
CA TRP A 180 -16.21 -3.97 -3.59
C TRP A 180 -17.25 -5.08 -3.64
N GLY A 181 -16.97 -6.18 -2.95
CA GLY A 181 -17.86 -7.33 -2.86
C GLY A 181 -17.45 -8.30 -1.77
N PHE A 182 -18.22 -9.37 -1.62
CA PHE A 182 -17.88 -10.50 -0.75
C PHE A 182 -17.19 -11.58 -1.56
N LEU A 183 -16.09 -12.10 -1.02
CA LEU A 183 -15.36 -13.23 -1.57
C LEU A 183 -15.71 -14.51 -0.81
N ASP A 184 -16.08 -15.55 -1.52
CA ASP A 184 -16.23 -16.92 -0.99
C ASP A 184 -14.99 -17.73 -1.38
N LEU A 185 -14.12 -18.03 -0.41
CA LEU A 185 -12.88 -18.80 -0.64
C LEU A 185 -13.11 -20.25 -1.05
N LYS A 186 -14.31 -20.79 -0.90
CA LYS A 186 -14.60 -22.17 -1.35
C LYS A 186 -14.73 -22.26 -2.86
N THR A 187 -15.16 -21.19 -3.47
CA THR A 187 -15.42 -21.11 -4.91
C THR A 187 -14.53 -20.09 -5.60
N ASP A 188 -13.79 -19.25 -4.82
CA ASP A 188 -13.14 -18.02 -5.26
C ASP A 188 -14.09 -17.09 -6.03
N GLY A 189 -15.39 -17.17 -5.69
CA GLY A 189 -16.43 -16.37 -6.29
C GLY A 189 -16.61 -15.05 -5.55
N ILE A 190 -16.65 -13.94 -6.32
CA ILE A 190 -16.92 -12.62 -5.76
C ILE A 190 -18.37 -12.22 -6.08
N THR A 191 -19.12 -11.83 -5.04
CA THR A 191 -20.45 -11.24 -5.15
C THR A 191 -20.34 -9.72 -5.03
N PRO A 192 -20.42 -8.95 -6.13
CA PRO A 192 -20.31 -7.50 -6.09
C PRO A 192 -21.38 -6.86 -5.21
N GLN A 193 -21.01 -5.81 -4.47
CA GLN A 193 -21.91 -5.06 -3.59
C GLN A 193 -22.04 -3.59 -4.00
N GLY A 194 -21.05 -3.04 -4.71
CA GLY A 194 -21.12 -1.67 -5.19
C GLY A 194 -19.83 -1.17 -5.84
N SER A 195 -19.88 0.08 -6.26
CA SER A 195 -18.76 0.82 -6.81
C SER A 195 -18.88 2.31 -6.49
N ALA A 196 -17.75 3.03 -6.51
CA ALA A 196 -17.69 4.48 -6.34
C ALA A 196 -16.57 5.08 -7.18
N SER A 197 -16.83 6.24 -7.79
CA SER A 197 -15.82 7.01 -8.49
C SER A 197 -15.00 7.85 -7.52
N LEU A 198 -13.68 7.92 -7.76
CA LEU A 198 -12.73 8.65 -6.94
C LEU A 198 -11.84 9.54 -7.82
N THR A 199 -11.74 10.81 -7.45
CA THR A 199 -10.80 11.75 -8.06
C THR A 199 -9.92 12.35 -6.96
N VAL A 200 -8.61 12.18 -7.08
CA VAL A 200 -7.65 12.72 -6.12
C VAL A 200 -7.22 14.14 -6.51
N PRO A 201 -6.91 15.01 -5.54
CA PRO A 201 -6.43 16.36 -5.84
C PRO A 201 -4.94 16.43 -6.19
N PHE A 202 -4.18 15.34 -6.03
CA PHE A 202 -2.75 15.23 -6.36
C PHE A 202 -2.38 13.78 -6.66
N PRO A 203 -1.54 13.52 -7.68
CA PRO A 203 -0.88 14.45 -8.62
C PRO A 203 -1.88 15.25 -9.47
N VAL A 204 -1.40 16.32 -10.14
CA VAL A 204 -2.28 17.21 -10.92
C VAL A 204 -2.17 17.03 -12.44
N SER A 205 -1.23 16.20 -12.89
CA SER A 205 -1.00 15.92 -14.32
C SER A 205 -0.64 14.45 -14.53
N SER A 206 -1.02 13.89 -15.67
CA SER A 206 -0.82 12.47 -16.03
C SER A 206 -1.26 11.53 -14.91
N VAL A 207 -2.43 11.81 -14.34
CA VAL A 207 -2.88 11.20 -13.08
C VAL A 207 -3.35 9.78 -13.31
N ARG A 208 -2.88 8.86 -12.46
CA ARG A 208 -3.56 7.62 -12.07
C ARG A 208 -4.20 7.88 -10.71
N HIS A 209 -5.53 7.93 -10.65
CA HIS A 209 -6.24 8.27 -9.42
C HIS A 209 -6.10 7.20 -8.35
N ILE A 210 -5.95 5.95 -8.77
CA ILE A 210 -5.70 4.81 -7.90
C ILE A 210 -4.58 3.99 -8.52
N SER A 211 -3.45 3.85 -7.82
CA SER A 211 -2.31 3.02 -8.22
C SER A 211 -2.08 1.83 -7.27
N ASP A 212 -2.69 1.78 -6.11
CA ASP A 212 -2.87 0.59 -5.25
C ASP A 212 -3.90 0.86 -4.15
N ILE A 213 -4.38 -0.21 -3.50
CA ILE A 213 -5.37 -0.17 -2.43
C ILE A 213 -4.95 -1.08 -1.29
N LYS A 214 -5.22 -0.64 -0.05
CA LYS A 214 -5.28 -1.52 1.14
C LYS A 214 -6.49 -1.19 2.00
N VAL A 215 -6.96 -2.19 2.71
CA VAL A 215 -8.05 -2.05 3.67
C VAL A 215 -7.60 -2.59 5.01
N ASP A 216 -7.73 -1.81 6.08
CA ASP A 216 -7.39 -2.29 7.41
C ASP A 216 -8.53 -3.06 8.09
N SER A 217 -8.27 -3.61 9.26
CA SER A 217 -9.26 -4.38 10.03
C SER A 217 -10.46 -3.56 10.53
N ALA A 218 -10.37 -2.24 10.54
CA ALA A 218 -11.46 -1.33 10.84
C ALA A 218 -12.30 -1.00 9.59
N GLY A 219 -11.89 -1.45 8.40
CA GLY A 219 -12.53 -1.17 7.12
C GLY A 219 -12.06 0.14 6.49
N ILE A 220 -11.04 0.80 7.04
CA ILE A 220 -10.49 2.02 6.44
C ILE A 220 -9.79 1.66 5.13
N VAL A 221 -10.17 2.36 4.05
CA VAL A 221 -9.63 2.16 2.71
C VAL A 221 -8.54 3.17 2.44
N TYR A 222 -7.32 2.69 2.25
CA TYR A 222 -6.16 3.46 1.82
C TYR A 222 -5.96 3.29 0.32
N ILE A 223 -5.66 4.37 -0.38
CA ILE A 223 -5.29 4.34 -1.79
C ILE A 223 -3.99 5.09 -2.01
N ALA A 224 -3.17 4.60 -2.93
CA ALA A 224 -2.12 5.39 -3.57
C ALA A 224 -2.65 6.01 -4.85
N SER A 225 -2.05 7.13 -5.23
CA SER A 225 -2.18 7.74 -6.55
C SER A 225 -0.80 8.08 -7.07
N ALA A 226 -0.61 8.03 -8.38
CA ALA A 226 0.66 8.33 -9.01
C ALA A 226 0.49 9.17 -10.27
N SER A 227 1.54 9.89 -10.68
CA SER A 227 1.65 10.46 -12.01
C SER A 227 2.38 9.50 -12.93
N ASP A 228 1.92 9.43 -14.18
CA ASP A 228 2.54 8.63 -15.24
C ASP A 228 3.06 9.57 -16.33
N HIS A 229 4.35 9.90 -16.25
CA HIS A 229 5.05 10.78 -17.21
C HIS A 229 5.95 10.00 -18.17
N GLY A 230 5.71 8.68 -18.34
CA GLY A 230 6.59 7.78 -19.10
C GLY A 230 7.76 7.28 -18.26
N ASP A 231 8.72 6.63 -18.93
CA ASP A 231 9.70 5.75 -18.27
C ASP A 231 10.82 6.47 -17.47
N ASP A 232 10.94 7.79 -17.58
CA ASP A 232 12.02 8.54 -16.94
C ASP A 232 11.55 9.54 -15.87
N GLY A 233 10.24 9.67 -15.66
CA GLY A 233 9.67 10.61 -14.68
C GLY A 233 9.83 12.09 -15.07
N PRO A 234 9.89 13.04 -14.12
CA PRO A 234 9.82 12.82 -12.67
C PRO A 234 8.40 12.43 -12.22
N PHE A 235 8.34 11.51 -11.28
CA PHE A 235 7.08 11.01 -10.74
C PHE A 235 6.62 11.80 -9.52
N GLN A 236 5.31 11.76 -9.28
CA GLN A 236 4.67 12.28 -8.08
C GLN A 236 3.65 11.26 -7.59
N SER A 237 3.53 11.11 -6.28
CA SER A 237 2.54 10.20 -5.70
C SER A 237 1.95 10.78 -4.42
N ALA A 238 0.79 10.26 -4.04
CA ALA A 238 0.20 10.54 -2.74
C ALA A 238 -0.54 9.32 -2.20
N VAL A 239 -0.69 9.29 -0.88
CA VAL A 239 -1.51 8.28 -0.19
C VAL A 239 -2.66 8.98 0.51
N TYR A 240 -3.85 8.40 0.43
CA TYR A 240 -5.08 8.94 0.99
C TYR A 240 -5.84 7.89 1.80
N VAL A 241 -6.65 8.37 2.74
CA VAL A 241 -7.78 7.63 3.26
C VAL A 241 -8.99 7.95 2.37
N ALA A 242 -9.40 7.00 1.55
CA ALA A 242 -10.50 7.17 0.60
C ALA A 242 -11.87 7.15 1.30
N GLY A 243 -11.99 6.43 2.40
CA GLY A 243 -13.23 6.26 3.15
C GLY A 243 -13.18 5.04 4.04
N ILE A 244 -14.36 4.54 4.42
CA ILE A 244 -14.51 3.34 5.25
C ILE A 244 -15.57 2.41 4.66
N LEU A 245 -15.25 1.11 4.63
CA LEU A 245 -16.17 0.03 4.33
C LEU A 245 -16.77 -0.51 5.63
N SER A 246 -18.08 -0.65 5.69
CA SER A 246 -18.77 -1.18 6.85
C SER A 246 -19.90 -2.12 6.45
N LEU A 247 -20.25 -3.06 7.34
CA LEU A 247 -21.41 -3.92 7.18
C LEU A 247 -22.64 -3.25 7.76
N GLN A 248 -23.67 -3.02 6.94
CA GLN A 248 -24.97 -2.51 7.35
C GLN A 248 -26.06 -3.48 6.82
N ASP A 249 -26.83 -4.08 7.68
CA ASP A 249 -27.89 -5.05 7.33
C ASP A 249 -27.41 -6.13 6.34
N ASN A 250 -26.23 -6.71 6.60
CA ASN A 250 -25.55 -7.70 5.75
C ASN A 250 -25.14 -7.19 4.35
N ARG A 251 -25.16 -5.90 4.10
CA ARG A 251 -24.63 -5.26 2.90
C ARG A 251 -23.32 -4.56 3.21
N LEU A 252 -22.41 -4.59 2.27
CA LEU A 252 -21.17 -3.85 2.35
C LEU A 252 -21.38 -2.45 1.77
N VAL A 253 -21.21 -1.43 2.62
CA VAL A 253 -21.42 -0.01 2.26
C VAL A 253 -20.10 0.72 2.38
N PHE A 254 -19.74 1.46 1.34
CA PHE A 254 -18.59 2.36 1.34
C PHE A 254 -19.03 3.79 1.67
N HIS A 255 -18.48 4.33 2.72
CA HIS A 255 -18.63 5.73 3.12
C HIS A 255 -17.39 6.50 2.65
N GLN A 256 -17.52 7.11 1.47
CA GLN A 256 -16.45 7.88 0.84
C GLN A 256 -16.20 9.19 1.59
N ASN A 257 -14.93 9.55 1.81
CA ASN A 257 -14.56 10.87 2.30
C ASN A 257 -14.87 11.93 1.24
N GLN A 258 -15.61 12.96 1.64
CA GLN A 258 -16.04 14.06 0.76
C GLN A 258 -14.84 14.88 0.26
N THR A 259 -13.80 14.99 1.06
CA THR A 259 -12.55 15.70 0.73
C THR A 259 -11.38 14.75 0.97
N LEU A 260 -10.65 14.43 -0.10
CA LEU A 260 -9.44 13.64 -0.01
C LEU A 260 -8.26 14.55 0.33
N VAL A 261 -7.73 14.38 1.53
CA VAL A 261 -6.49 15.05 1.97
C VAL A 261 -5.38 14.01 1.97
N PRO A 262 -4.25 14.28 1.27
CA PRO A 262 -3.15 13.33 1.27
C PRO A 262 -2.52 13.22 2.66
N ILE A 263 -2.37 11.99 3.16
CA ILE A 263 -1.57 11.70 4.37
C ILE A 263 -0.07 11.71 4.06
N TYR A 264 0.29 11.35 2.83
CA TYR A 264 1.64 11.49 2.29
C TYR A 264 1.59 12.12 0.91
N ARG A 265 2.53 13.00 0.62
CA ARG A 265 2.85 13.53 -0.73
C ARG A 265 4.31 13.30 -1.00
N LEU A 266 4.59 12.64 -2.10
CA LEU A 266 5.89 12.11 -2.45
C LEU A 266 6.28 12.63 -3.83
N ASN A 267 7.52 13.05 -3.96
CA ASN A 267 8.10 13.50 -5.22
C ASN A 267 9.19 12.53 -5.67
N TYR A 268 9.37 12.43 -6.98
CA TYR A 268 10.39 11.61 -7.64
C TYR A 268 10.17 10.09 -7.57
N HIS A 269 9.04 9.65 -7.03
CA HIS A 269 8.71 8.23 -6.90
C HIS A 269 7.28 7.96 -7.35
N LYS A 270 7.11 6.89 -8.11
CA LYS A 270 5.84 6.36 -8.59
C LYS A 270 5.41 5.21 -7.65
N VAL A 271 4.60 5.55 -6.66
CA VAL A 271 4.11 4.57 -5.69
C VAL A 271 3.01 3.72 -6.33
N GLU A 272 3.26 2.43 -6.44
CA GLU A 272 2.33 1.41 -6.94
C GLU A 272 2.19 0.22 -5.99
N GLY A 273 2.82 0.29 -4.82
CA GLY A 273 2.63 -0.69 -3.75
C GLY A 273 2.38 -0.01 -2.41
N ILE A 274 1.29 -0.37 -1.75
CA ILE A 274 1.03 -0.06 -0.35
C ILE A 274 0.93 -1.37 0.42
N GLU A 275 1.46 -1.41 1.66
CA GLU A 275 1.14 -2.48 2.59
C GLU A 275 1.00 -1.94 4.01
N LEU A 276 0.11 -2.56 4.77
CA LEU A 276 -0.14 -2.26 6.16
C LEU A 276 0.58 -3.30 7.02
N VAL A 277 1.59 -2.86 7.77
CA VAL A 277 2.36 -3.74 8.63
C VAL A 277 1.58 -4.04 9.91
N PRO A 278 1.30 -5.30 10.23
CA PRO A 278 0.57 -5.66 11.45
C PRO A 278 1.41 -5.44 12.72
N GLY A 279 0.73 -5.30 13.86
CA GLY A 279 1.34 -5.24 15.18
C GLY A 279 1.37 -3.84 15.80
N THR A 280 1.97 -3.74 16.99
CA THR A 280 2.02 -2.51 17.80
C THR A 280 2.90 -1.41 17.21
N ALA A 281 3.89 -1.81 16.40
CA ALA A 281 4.73 -0.90 15.63
C ALA A 281 4.18 -0.64 14.22
N GLY A 282 2.91 -1.00 13.98
CA GLY A 282 2.26 -0.95 12.68
C GLY A 282 2.41 0.38 11.96
N GLY A 283 2.34 0.34 10.65
CA GLY A 283 2.50 1.50 9.80
C GLY A 283 2.22 1.16 8.35
N ILE A 284 2.42 2.14 7.49
CA ILE A 284 2.31 1.98 6.04
C ILE A 284 3.73 1.83 5.49
N ILE A 285 3.97 0.79 4.70
CA ILE A 285 5.12 0.69 3.82
C ILE A 285 4.68 0.94 2.38
N LEU A 286 5.52 1.65 1.63
CA LEU A 286 5.30 1.98 0.23
C LEU A 286 6.36 1.32 -0.63
N GLY A 287 5.96 0.79 -1.78
CA GLY A 287 6.82 0.30 -2.84
C GLY A 287 6.64 1.14 -4.11
N THR A 288 7.70 1.25 -4.92
CA THR A 288 7.65 2.06 -6.14
C THR A 288 7.92 1.24 -7.39
N ASP A 289 7.26 1.63 -8.47
CA ASP A 289 7.68 1.34 -9.82
C ASP A 289 8.20 2.63 -10.46
N ASP A 290 9.48 2.91 -10.23
CA ASP A 290 10.14 4.09 -10.79
C ASP A 290 10.67 3.83 -12.22
N GLU A 291 10.06 2.89 -12.95
CA GLU A 291 10.32 2.53 -14.33
C GLU A 291 11.82 2.23 -14.57
N ASN A 292 12.49 2.99 -15.46
CA ASN A 292 13.92 2.80 -15.75
C ASN A 292 14.82 2.89 -14.51
N MET A 293 14.40 3.57 -13.45
CA MET A 293 15.16 3.67 -12.20
C MET A 293 14.97 2.43 -11.30
N GLY A 294 13.96 1.60 -11.57
CA GLY A 294 13.66 0.40 -10.81
C GLY A 294 12.74 0.67 -9.62
N SER A 295 13.06 0.10 -8.46
CA SER A 295 12.19 0.18 -7.29
C SER A 295 12.89 0.59 -6.01
N SER A 296 12.13 1.21 -5.14
CA SER A 296 12.49 1.58 -3.79
C SER A 296 11.35 1.29 -2.81
N VAL A 297 11.67 1.18 -1.53
CA VAL A 297 10.67 1.12 -0.46
C VAL A 297 10.87 2.26 0.53
N TRP A 298 9.74 2.69 1.13
CA TRP A 298 9.71 3.76 2.12
C TRP A 298 8.73 3.44 3.24
N GLY A 299 9.03 3.92 4.42
CA GLY A 299 8.23 3.67 5.61
C GLY A 299 8.80 2.54 6.46
N PHE A 300 8.20 2.31 7.60
CA PHE A 300 8.55 1.24 8.52
C PHE A 300 9.96 1.38 9.12
N ASP A 301 10.17 2.41 9.93
CA ASP A 301 11.23 2.38 10.93
C ASP A 301 10.67 1.81 12.23
N ARG A 302 11.18 0.66 12.64
CA ARG A 302 11.13 0.31 14.05
C ARG A 302 12.01 1.32 14.79
N MET A 303 11.39 2.25 15.48
CA MET A 303 12.08 2.84 16.63
C MET A 303 12.17 1.74 17.68
N PHE A 304 13.38 1.17 17.83
CA PHE A 304 13.73 0.29 18.92
C PHE A 304 13.89 1.10 20.20
#